data_8c79e6197f47326ea45488ccefbb8ffa
#
_entry.id   8c79e6197f47326ea45488ccefbb8ffa
#
_cell.length_a   1.000
_cell.length_b   1.000
_cell.length_c   1.000
_cell.angle_alpha   90.00
_cell.angle_beta   90.00
_cell.angle_gamma   90.00
#
_symmetry.space_group_name_H-M   'P 1'
#
loop_
_entity.id
_entity.type
_entity.pdbx_description
1 polymer ?
#
loop_
_entity_poly.entity_id
_entity_poly.type
_entity_poly.pdbx_seq_one_letter_code
_entity_poly.pdbx_strand_id
1 'polypeptide(L)'
;MDNENQSYRIGYARVSTQDQSLDSQIDALKKAGCNKIFSEKITGTKTERAELTRALDTLREGDTLVVTKLDRLGRTTKGLVDLMDGFKKNNIKLKILDGDFATDTPMGEMLLTMMSGFAQLERDLIADRTRKGLESARARGRKGGRPSKINEKQLARIKFMYDSKQYTMKEIAESEQVDKRTIYRHLKKIGAIQSN
;
A
#
# COMPACT_ATOMS: atom_id res chain seq x y z
N MET A 1 32.15 -24.90 20.36
CA MET A 1 32.53 -23.86 19.37
C MET A 1 31.28 -22.99 19.19
N ASP A 2 31.21 -22.00 20.07
CA ASP A 2 30.04 -21.11 20.18
C ASP A 2 30.09 -20.14 19.01
N ASN A 3 29.27 -20.42 18.01
CA ASN A 3 28.95 -19.44 16.99
C ASN A 3 27.98 -18.44 17.65
N GLU A 4 28.54 -17.52 18.45
CA GLU A 4 27.84 -16.36 18.94
C GLU A 4 27.16 -15.69 17.76
N ASN A 5 25.87 -15.56 17.88
CA ASN A 5 24.96 -14.92 16.96
C ASN A 5 25.35 -13.43 16.83
N GLN A 6 26.42 -13.17 16.07
CA GLN A 6 26.97 -11.83 15.89
C GLN A 6 25.99 -11.05 15.04
N SER A 7 25.18 -10.19 15.70
CA SER A 7 24.20 -9.36 15.00
C SER A 7 24.92 -8.45 14.00
N TYR A 8 24.55 -8.55 12.73
CA TYR A 8 25.11 -7.73 11.68
C TYR A 8 24.50 -6.32 11.69
N ARG A 9 25.36 -5.33 11.38
CA ARG A 9 24.91 -3.95 11.18
C ARG A 9 24.92 -3.63 9.70
N ILE A 10 23.74 -3.44 9.14
CA ILE A 10 23.54 -3.10 7.74
C ILE A 10 23.28 -1.60 7.65
N GLY A 11 24.15 -0.87 6.96
CA GLY A 11 24.01 0.56 6.73
C GLY A 11 23.18 0.84 5.48
N TYR A 12 22.33 1.87 5.53
CA TYR A 12 21.66 2.39 4.34
C TYR A 12 21.83 3.90 4.24
N ALA A 13 22.28 4.34 3.05
CA ALA A 13 22.48 5.74 2.71
C ALA A 13 21.68 6.13 1.47
N ARG A 14 21.09 7.33 1.47
CA ARG A 14 20.33 7.84 0.33
C ARG A 14 20.53 9.33 0.14
N VAL A 15 20.73 9.76 -1.12
CA VAL A 15 20.75 11.17 -1.51
C VAL A 15 19.78 11.45 -2.64
N SER A 16 19.29 12.69 -2.72
CA SER A 16 18.67 13.24 -3.92
C SER A 16 19.74 13.86 -4.82
N THR A 17 19.41 14.19 -6.06
CA THR A 17 20.34 14.80 -7.04
C THR A 17 20.91 16.15 -6.58
N GLN A 18 20.28 16.83 -5.64
CA GLN A 18 20.66 18.16 -5.14
C GLN A 18 21.43 18.10 -3.82
N ASP A 19 21.41 16.97 -3.12
CA ASP A 19 22.07 16.84 -1.80
C ASP A 19 23.53 16.49 -1.92
N GLN A 20 24.33 17.25 -1.21
CA GLN A 20 25.75 17.05 -1.06
C GLN A 20 26.03 15.78 -0.26
N SER A 21 26.94 14.95 -0.85
CA SER A 21 27.74 13.98 -0.11
C SER A 21 27.03 12.74 0.42
N LEU A 22 26.80 11.78 -0.51
CA LEU A 22 26.65 10.37 -0.16
C LEU A 22 27.84 9.87 0.69
N ASP A 23 29.02 10.40 0.44
CA ASP A 23 30.27 10.04 1.11
C ASP A 23 30.22 10.31 2.62
N SER A 24 29.66 11.46 3.05
CA SER A 24 29.53 11.77 4.49
C SER A 24 28.61 10.79 5.22
N GLN A 25 27.55 10.32 4.57
CA GLN A 25 26.67 9.30 5.14
C GLN A 25 27.39 7.95 5.21
N ILE A 26 28.11 7.57 4.15
CA ILE A 26 28.88 6.32 4.12
C ILE A 26 29.95 6.33 5.22
N ASP A 27 30.66 7.43 5.41
CA ASP A 27 31.68 7.55 6.44
C ASP A 27 31.09 7.48 7.86
N ALA A 28 29.93 8.10 8.09
CA ALA A 28 29.20 7.98 9.35
C ALA A 28 28.77 6.53 9.63
N LEU A 29 28.27 5.82 8.62
CA LEU A 29 27.85 4.43 8.73
C LEU A 29 29.05 3.49 8.96
N LYS A 30 30.21 3.74 8.33
CA LYS A 30 31.46 3.02 8.61
C LYS A 30 31.91 3.23 10.06
N LYS A 31 31.90 4.49 10.53
CA LYS A 31 32.23 4.82 11.93
C LYS A 31 31.30 4.16 12.93
N ALA A 32 30.01 3.97 12.55
CA ALA A 32 29.02 3.25 13.36
C ALA A 32 29.23 1.73 13.35
N GLY A 33 30.21 1.21 12.65
CA GLY A 33 30.57 -0.21 12.60
C GLY A 33 29.63 -1.04 11.73
N CYS A 34 29.10 -0.47 10.64
CA CYS A 34 28.30 -1.23 9.68
C CYS A 34 29.17 -2.25 8.92
N ASN A 35 28.74 -3.50 8.91
CA ASN A 35 29.41 -4.60 8.21
C ASN A 35 29.23 -4.51 6.69
N LYS A 36 28.05 -4.02 6.25
CA LYS A 36 27.72 -3.80 4.85
C LYS A 36 26.90 -2.53 4.70
N ILE A 37 27.15 -1.77 3.64
CA ILE A 37 26.47 -0.51 3.37
C ILE A 37 25.86 -0.57 1.99
N PHE A 38 24.55 -0.29 1.92
CA PHE A 38 23.80 -0.10 0.68
C PHE A 38 23.59 1.39 0.48
N SER A 39 23.75 1.86 -0.73
CA SER A 39 23.62 3.28 -1.02
C SER A 39 22.96 3.51 -2.36
N GLU A 40 22.05 4.49 -2.44
CA GLU A 40 21.40 4.84 -3.68
C GLU A 40 21.23 6.34 -3.87
N LYS A 41 21.25 6.74 -5.13
CA LYS A 41 20.97 8.09 -5.58
C LYS A 41 19.63 8.10 -6.29
N ILE A 42 18.63 8.76 -5.71
CA ILE A 42 17.29 8.83 -6.29
C ILE A 42 17.17 10.12 -7.09
N THR A 43 17.01 9.97 -8.40
CA THR A 43 16.80 11.09 -9.34
C THR A 43 15.33 11.23 -9.67
N GLY A 44 14.74 12.41 -9.41
CA GLY A 44 13.42 12.79 -9.90
C GLY A 44 12.27 11.87 -9.51
N THR A 45 11.55 11.35 -10.51
CA THR A 45 10.31 10.57 -10.37
C THR A 45 10.48 9.09 -10.07
N LYS A 46 11.70 8.56 -10.07
CA LYS A 46 11.93 7.14 -9.74
C LYS A 46 11.69 6.90 -8.27
N THR A 47 10.62 6.18 -7.98
CA THR A 47 10.21 5.76 -6.62
C THR A 47 10.82 4.43 -6.20
N GLU A 48 11.43 3.70 -7.12
CA GLU A 48 12.03 2.41 -6.82
C GLU A 48 13.31 2.57 -5.98
N ARG A 49 13.34 1.88 -4.86
CA ARG A 49 14.43 1.87 -3.88
C ARG A 49 15.10 0.50 -3.88
N ALA A 50 15.75 0.17 -4.99
CA ALA A 50 16.34 -1.14 -5.18
C ALA A 50 17.38 -1.47 -4.09
N GLU A 51 18.19 -0.49 -3.70
CA GLU A 51 19.22 -0.72 -2.66
C GLU A 51 18.62 -0.81 -1.26
N LEU A 52 17.52 -0.09 -0.96
CA LEU A 52 16.81 -0.31 0.29
C LEU A 52 16.21 -1.72 0.34
N THR A 53 15.56 -2.16 -0.74
CA THR A 53 15.03 -3.52 -0.82
C THR A 53 16.11 -4.56 -0.60
N ARG A 54 17.27 -4.42 -1.26
CA ARG A 54 18.43 -5.32 -1.05
C ARG A 54 18.97 -5.28 0.37
N ALA A 55 18.98 -4.10 1.00
CA ALA A 55 19.38 -3.97 2.41
C ALA A 55 18.41 -4.74 3.32
N LEU A 56 17.09 -4.57 3.09
CA LEU A 56 16.05 -5.26 3.85
C LEU A 56 16.11 -6.79 3.66
N ASP A 57 16.31 -7.25 2.43
CA ASP A 57 16.42 -8.68 2.10
C ASP A 57 17.69 -9.34 2.69
N THR A 58 18.70 -8.52 3.03
CA THR A 58 19.95 -8.99 3.65
C THR A 58 19.82 -9.15 5.17
N LEU A 59 18.90 -8.40 5.81
CA LEU A 59 18.71 -8.41 7.26
C LEU A 59 18.11 -9.73 7.74
N ARG A 60 18.62 -10.22 8.85
CA ARG A 60 18.16 -11.40 9.56
C ARG A 60 17.65 -11.03 10.94
N GLU A 61 16.99 -11.97 11.61
CA GLU A 61 16.60 -11.80 13.00
C GLU A 61 17.79 -11.42 13.90
N GLY A 62 17.60 -10.40 14.70
CA GLY A 62 18.63 -9.84 15.59
C GLY A 62 19.56 -8.81 14.94
N ASP A 63 19.55 -8.65 13.62
CA ASP A 63 20.36 -7.66 12.91
C ASP A 63 19.87 -6.22 13.14
N THR A 64 20.74 -5.26 12.87
CA THR A 64 20.46 -3.84 13.02
C THR A 64 20.57 -3.12 11.69
N LEU A 65 19.51 -2.47 11.23
CA LEU A 65 19.58 -1.48 10.17
C LEU A 65 20.05 -0.14 10.76
N VAL A 66 21.07 0.45 10.14
CA VAL A 66 21.65 1.72 10.57
C VAL A 66 21.44 2.77 9.48
N VAL A 67 20.91 3.92 9.85
CA VAL A 67 20.74 5.07 8.94
C VAL A 67 21.25 6.35 9.60
N THR A 68 21.65 7.32 8.81
CA THR A 68 22.07 8.61 9.35
C THR A 68 20.90 9.41 9.87
N LYS A 69 19.77 9.43 9.12
CA LYS A 69 18.52 10.14 9.45
C LYS A 69 17.31 9.32 9.10
N LEU A 70 16.21 9.51 9.81
CA LEU A 70 14.96 8.78 9.59
C LEU A 70 14.35 9.01 8.20
N ASP A 71 14.49 10.22 7.65
CA ASP A 71 13.98 10.58 6.32
C ASP A 71 14.66 9.80 5.18
N ARG A 72 15.78 9.15 5.44
CA ARG A 72 16.42 8.23 4.48
C ARG A 72 15.59 6.98 4.25
N LEU A 73 14.88 6.48 5.27
CA LEU A 73 14.04 5.28 5.18
C LEU A 73 12.67 5.53 4.56
N GLY A 74 12.04 6.68 4.83
CA GLY A 74 10.68 6.95 4.36
C GLY A 74 10.41 8.43 4.09
N ARG A 75 9.58 8.72 3.07
CA ARG A 75 9.05 10.07 2.81
C ARG A 75 7.64 10.25 3.39
N THR A 76 6.97 9.17 3.75
CA THR A 76 5.62 9.20 4.29
C THR A 76 5.57 8.49 5.62
N THR A 77 4.79 9.01 6.54
CA THR A 77 4.56 8.41 7.86
C THR A 77 4.08 6.96 7.74
N LYS A 78 3.17 6.71 6.80
CA LYS A 78 2.64 5.36 6.56
C LYS A 78 3.74 4.37 6.19
N GLY A 79 4.57 4.70 5.17
CA GLY A 79 5.64 3.80 4.72
C GLY A 79 6.68 3.52 5.80
N LEU A 80 6.92 4.50 6.68
CA LEU A 80 7.82 4.33 7.80
C LEU A 80 7.24 3.41 8.87
N VAL A 81 5.95 3.55 9.19
CA VAL A 81 5.26 2.68 10.15
C VAL A 81 5.17 1.25 9.64
N ASP A 82 4.80 1.05 8.36
CA ASP A 82 4.76 -0.28 7.76
C ASP A 82 6.14 -0.96 7.83
N LEU A 83 7.22 -0.19 7.63
CA LEU A 83 8.59 -0.68 7.76
C LEU A 83 8.94 -1.05 9.21
N MET A 84 8.55 -0.21 10.19
CA MET A 84 8.79 -0.46 11.61
C MET A 84 8.01 -1.68 12.10
N ASP A 85 6.77 -1.86 11.67
CA ASP A 85 5.97 -3.05 11.96
C ASP A 85 6.65 -4.33 11.42
N GLY A 86 7.23 -4.23 10.21
CA GLY A 86 8.05 -5.29 9.62
C GLY A 86 9.28 -5.61 10.46
N PHE A 87 9.99 -4.60 10.93
CA PHE A 87 11.17 -4.78 11.79
C PHE A 87 10.82 -5.44 13.12
N LYS A 88 9.75 -4.99 13.77
CA LYS A 88 9.29 -5.59 15.02
C LYS A 88 8.91 -7.07 14.84
N LYS A 89 8.18 -7.42 13.77
CA LYS A 89 7.78 -8.79 13.48
C LYS A 89 8.97 -9.73 13.23
N ASN A 90 10.02 -9.22 12.60
CA ASN A 90 11.21 -9.99 12.26
C ASN A 90 12.37 -9.81 13.26
N ASN A 91 12.10 -9.19 14.41
CA ASN A 91 13.09 -8.91 15.45
C ASN A 91 14.33 -8.17 14.90
N ILE A 92 14.12 -7.23 13.97
CA ILE A 92 15.17 -6.38 13.40
C ILE A 92 15.21 -5.06 14.17
N LYS A 93 16.40 -4.61 14.51
CA LYS A 93 16.63 -3.35 15.22
C LYS A 93 16.86 -2.22 14.22
N LEU A 94 16.50 -0.99 14.59
CA LEU A 94 16.85 0.21 13.83
C LEU A 94 17.68 1.14 14.70
N LYS A 95 18.79 1.64 14.15
CA LYS A 95 19.61 2.69 14.76
C LYS A 95 19.68 3.90 13.82
N ILE A 96 19.39 5.09 14.37
CA ILE A 96 19.50 6.37 13.67
C ILE A 96 20.64 7.13 14.31
N LEU A 97 21.63 7.54 13.52
CA LEU A 97 22.84 8.20 14.04
C LEU A 97 22.58 9.66 14.45
N ASP A 98 21.68 10.34 13.72
CA ASP A 98 21.27 11.70 14.09
C ASP A 98 20.29 11.63 15.29
N GLY A 99 20.73 12.12 16.44
CA GLY A 99 19.99 12.05 17.70
C GLY A 99 20.20 10.77 18.50
N ASP A 100 21.10 9.89 18.08
CA ASP A 100 21.46 8.60 18.76
C ASP A 100 20.23 7.76 19.17
N PHE A 101 19.29 7.63 18.24
CA PHE A 101 18.05 6.91 18.46
C PHE A 101 18.21 5.44 18.07
N ALA A 102 17.77 4.53 18.94
CA ALA A 102 17.73 3.09 18.66
C ALA A 102 16.43 2.47 19.16
N THR A 103 15.86 1.56 18.35
CA THR A 103 14.57 0.92 18.66
C THR A 103 14.64 -0.10 19.79
N ASP A 104 15.82 -0.51 20.18
CA ASP A 104 16.08 -1.41 21.32
C ASP A 104 16.26 -0.67 22.65
N THR A 105 15.95 0.62 22.70
CA THR A 105 15.92 1.41 23.93
C THR A 105 14.48 1.69 24.36
N PRO A 106 14.20 1.86 25.68
CA PRO A 106 12.85 2.21 26.18
C PRO A 106 12.27 3.46 25.50
N MET A 107 13.11 4.46 25.25
CA MET A 107 12.72 5.68 24.51
C MET A 107 12.39 5.37 23.06
N GLY A 108 13.13 4.48 22.40
CA GLY A 108 12.87 4.03 21.04
C GLY A 108 11.57 3.27 20.91
N GLU A 109 11.29 2.36 21.81
CA GLU A 109 10.01 1.63 21.86
C GLU A 109 8.82 2.56 22.08
N MET A 110 8.95 3.53 22.98
CA MET A 110 7.93 4.55 23.23
C MET A 110 7.66 5.38 21.95
N LEU A 111 8.69 5.87 21.28
CA LEU A 111 8.54 6.65 20.05
C LEU A 111 7.92 5.84 18.92
N LEU A 112 8.29 4.57 18.75
CA LEU A 112 7.66 3.67 17.78
C LEU A 112 6.17 3.47 18.07
N THR A 113 5.83 3.27 19.34
CA THR A 113 4.44 3.14 19.76
C THR A 113 3.64 4.40 19.45
N MET A 114 4.18 5.57 19.74
CA MET A 114 3.55 6.85 19.38
C MET A 114 3.38 7.02 17.87
N MET A 115 4.41 6.72 17.08
CA MET A 115 4.35 6.81 15.61
C MET A 115 3.29 5.86 15.03
N SER A 116 3.20 4.63 15.53
CA SER A 116 2.16 3.66 15.15
C SER A 116 0.77 4.18 15.50
N GLY A 117 0.59 4.80 16.66
CA GLY A 117 -0.66 5.45 17.07
C GLY A 117 -1.06 6.59 16.13
N PHE A 118 -0.12 7.46 15.77
CA PHE A 118 -0.39 8.56 14.82
C PHE A 118 -0.78 8.03 13.44
N ALA A 119 -0.09 7.01 12.94
CA ALA A 119 -0.44 6.43 11.65
C ALA A 119 -1.81 5.73 11.66
N GLN A 120 -2.20 5.11 12.77
CA GLN A 120 -3.54 4.56 12.92
C GLN A 120 -4.58 5.68 12.91
N LEU A 121 -4.36 6.76 13.67
CA LEU A 121 -5.24 7.93 13.67
C LEU A 121 -5.39 8.54 12.26
N GLU A 122 -4.32 8.67 11.52
CA GLU A 122 -4.37 9.18 10.13
C GLU A 122 -5.22 8.27 9.23
N ARG A 123 -5.05 6.94 9.33
CA ARG A 123 -5.88 5.96 8.60
C ARG A 123 -7.36 6.11 8.94
N ASP A 124 -7.68 6.24 10.22
CA ASP A 124 -9.07 6.34 10.70
C ASP A 124 -9.72 7.65 10.24
N LEU A 125 -8.98 8.76 10.25
CA LEU A 125 -9.46 10.05 9.73
C LEU A 125 -9.72 10.01 8.22
N ILE A 126 -8.85 9.34 7.44
CA ILE A 126 -9.05 9.16 5.99
C ILE A 126 -10.28 8.27 5.73
N ALA A 127 -10.44 7.18 6.48
CA ALA A 127 -11.60 6.30 6.36
C ALA A 127 -12.91 7.02 6.69
N ASP A 128 -12.93 7.83 7.75
CA ASP A 128 -14.10 8.63 8.12
C ASP A 128 -14.45 9.68 7.06
N ARG A 129 -13.47 10.41 6.55
CA ARG A 129 -13.68 11.37 5.44
C ARG A 129 -14.23 10.68 4.19
N THR A 130 -13.69 9.51 3.84
CA THR A 130 -14.15 8.73 2.69
C THR A 130 -15.59 8.25 2.88
N ARG A 131 -15.92 7.73 4.07
CA ARG A 131 -17.29 7.31 4.42
C ARG A 131 -18.28 8.45 4.29
N LYS A 132 -18.01 9.61 4.90
CA LYS A 132 -18.83 10.82 4.82
C LYS A 132 -18.99 11.31 3.36
N GLY A 133 -17.91 11.26 2.58
CA GLY A 133 -17.93 11.60 1.16
C GLY A 133 -18.84 10.66 0.33
N LEU A 134 -18.77 9.35 0.59
CA LEU A 134 -19.62 8.36 -0.05
C LEU A 134 -21.10 8.49 0.35
N GLU A 135 -21.39 8.75 1.61
CA GLU A 135 -22.74 9.02 2.10
C GLU A 135 -23.35 10.25 1.41
N SER A 136 -22.58 11.34 1.36
CA SER A 136 -23.00 12.56 0.66
C SER A 136 -23.20 12.36 -0.85
N ALA A 137 -22.34 11.57 -1.50
CA ALA A 137 -22.49 11.22 -2.91
C ALA A 137 -23.77 10.39 -3.15
N ARG A 138 -24.03 9.41 -2.29
CA ARG A 138 -25.24 8.56 -2.36
C ARG A 138 -26.52 9.37 -2.12
N ALA A 139 -26.51 10.30 -1.16
CA ALA A 139 -27.63 11.22 -0.91
C ALA A 139 -27.95 12.08 -2.13
N ARG A 140 -26.96 12.41 -2.96
CA ARG A 140 -27.13 13.12 -4.25
C ARG A 140 -27.39 12.19 -5.44
N GLY A 141 -27.75 10.91 -5.19
CA GLY A 141 -28.07 9.94 -6.24
C GLY A 141 -26.85 9.38 -7.00
N ARG A 142 -25.63 9.76 -6.63
CA ARG A 142 -24.42 9.24 -7.27
C ARG A 142 -24.09 7.85 -6.72
N LYS A 143 -24.31 6.81 -7.53
CA LYS A 143 -23.94 5.43 -7.20
C LYS A 143 -22.58 5.15 -7.82
N GLY A 144 -21.59 4.86 -6.98
CA GLY A 144 -20.30 4.38 -7.44
C GLY A 144 -20.41 2.97 -8.02
N GLY A 145 -19.35 2.53 -8.65
CA GLY A 145 -19.22 1.20 -9.22
C GLY A 145 -19.00 1.24 -10.74
N ARG A 146 -18.81 0.06 -11.33
CA ARG A 146 -18.64 -0.07 -12.78
C ARG A 146 -19.94 0.32 -13.48
N PRO A 147 -19.92 1.18 -14.51
CA PRO A 147 -21.09 1.50 -15.31
C PRO A 147 -21.79 0.25 -15.84
N SER A 148 -23.13 0.29 -15.90
CA SER A 148 -23.89 -0.81 -16.48
C SER A 148 -23.49 -1.01 -17.95
N LYS A 149 -23.30 -2.27 -18.36
CA LYS A 149 -23.10 -2.62 -19.77
C LYS A 149 -24.36 -2.42 -20.61
N ILE A 150 -25.53 -2.39 -19.96
CA ILE A 150 -26.83 -2.22 -20.60
C ILE A 150 -27.35 -0.83 -20.22
N ASN A 151 -27.61 0.01 -21.21
CA ASN A 151 -28.27 1.29 -21.01
C ASN A 151 -29.80 1.13 -20.95
N GLU A 152 -30.52 2.19 -20.53
CA GLU A 152 -31.96 2.13 -20.33
C GLU A 152 -32.72 1.78 -21.61
N LYS A 153 -32.33 2.33 -22.77
CA LYS A 153 -32.95 2.04 -24.06
C LYS A 153 -32.77 0.58 -24.46
N GLN A 154 -31.57 0.06 -24.25
CA GLN A 154 -31.27 -1.35 -24.52
C GLN A 154 -32.01 -2.27 -23.56
N LEU A 155 -32.13 -1.90 -22.29
CA LEU A 155 -32.89 -2.67 -21.31
C LEU A 155 -34.39 -2.73 -21.66
N ALA A 156 -34.94 -1.64 -22.15
CA ALA A 156 -36.34 -1.60 -22.61
C ALA A 156 -36.57 -2.55 -23.80
N ARG A 157 -35.66 -2.57 -24.81
CA ARG A 157 -35.73 -3.52 -25.93
C ARG A 157 -35.59 -4.97 -25.45
N ILE A 158 -34.62 -5.27 -24.59
CA ILE A 158 -34.46 -6.61 -24.02
C ILE A 158 -35.72 -7.05 -23.30
N LYS A 159 -36.35 -6.18 -22.51
CA LYS A 159 -37.56 -6.47 -21.80
C LYS A 159 -38.72 -6.74 -22.76
N PHE A 160 -38.90 -5.92 -23.80
CA PHE A 160 -39.93 -6.11 -24.83
C PHE A 160 -39.77 -7.45 -25.54
N MET A 161 -38.55 -7.82 -25.97
CA MET A 161 -38.27 -9.10 -26.63
C MET A 161 -38.54 -10.30 -25.68
N TYR A 162 -38.21 -10.15 -24.40
CA TYR A 162 -38.45 -11.18 -23.39
C TYR A 162 -39.94 -11.38 -23.12
N ASP A 163 -40.70 -10.30 -22.96
CA ASP A 163 -42.12 -10.31 -22.64
C ASP A 163 -42.98 -10.82 -23.85
N SER A 164 -42.53 -10.59 -25.08
CA SER A 164 -43.21 -11.08 -26.31
C SER A 164 -43.20 -12.61 -26.43
N LYS A 165 -42.29 -13.32 -25.70
CA LYS A 165 -42.09 -14.79 -25.77
C LYS A 165 -41.76 -15.33 -27.17
N GLN A 166 -41.47 -14.44 -28.13
CA GLN A 166 -41.12 -14.82 -29.52
C GLN A 166 -39.63 -15.12 -29.68
N TYR A 167 -38.82 -14.70 -28.72
CA TYR A 167 -37.38 -14.82 -28.77
C TYR A 167 -36.86 -15.63 -27.58
N THR A 168 -35.87 -16.51 -27.84
CA THR A 168 -35.13 -17.22 -26.80
C THR A 168 -34.12 -16.27 -26.14
N MET A 169 -33.71 -16.57 -24.92
CA MET A 169 -32.66 -15.81 -24.24
C MET A 169 -31.29 -15.81 -25.01
N LYS A 170 -31.10 -16.80 -25.90
CA LYS A 170 -29.94 -16.88 -26.77
C LYS A 170 -30.01 -15.83 -27.87
N GLU A 171 -31.13 -15.76 -28.56
CA GLU A 171 -31.39 -14.80 -29.63
C GLU A 171 -31.37 -13.37 -29.13
N ILE A 172 -31.94 -13.09 -27.93
CA ILE A 172 -31.86 -11.77 -27.29
C ILE A 172 -30.42 -11.39 -27.01
N ALA A 173 -29.61 -12.34 -26.49
CA ALA A 173 -28.21 -12.11 -26.18
C ALA A 173 -27.36 -11.81 -27.42
N GLU A 174 -27.60 -12.52 -28.51
CA GLU A 174 -26.94 -12.31 -29.80
C GLU A 174 -27.36 -10.98 -30.45
N SER A 175 -28.68 -10.67 -30.47
CA SER A 175 -29.20 -9.43 -31.02
C SER A 175 -28.69 -8.18 -30.31
N GLU A 176 -28.64 -8.18 -28.98
CA GLU A 176 -28.23 -7.03 -28.19
C GLU A 176 -26.73 -7.07 -27.84
N GLN A 177 -25.97 -8.04 -28.31
CA GLN A 177 -24.51 -8.23 -28.09
C GLN A 177 -24.14 -8.22 -26.60
N VAL A 178 -24.97 -8.84 -25.76
CA VAL A 178 -24.82 -8.88 -24.30
C VAL A 178 -24.89 -10.33 -23.83
N ASP A 179 -24.01 -10.69 -22.90
CA ASP A 179 -24.00 -12.03 -22.30
C ASP A 179 -25.32 -12.37 -21.61
N LYS A 180 -25.83 -13.60 -21.79
CA LYS A 180 -27.10 -14.08 -21.22
C LYS A 180 -27.21 -13.85 -19.71
N ARG A 181 -26.10 -14.06 -18.96
CA ARG A 181 -26.08 -13.86 -17.50
C ARG A 181 -26.30 -12.39 -17.14
N THR A 182 -25.77 -11.49 -17.97
CA THR A 182 -25.96 -10.05 -17.78
C THR A 182 -27.42 -9.67 -18.04
N ILE A 183 -28.04 -10.18 -19.11
CA ILE A 183 -29.46 -9.97 -19.41
C ILE A 183 -30.34 -10.49 -18.26
N TYR A 184 -30.10 -11.76 -17.86
CA TYR A 184 -30.85 -12.38 -16.77
C TYR A 184 -30.79 -11.58 -15.48
N ARG A 185 -29.59 -11.10 -15.10
CA ARG A 185 -29.38 -10.25 -13.91
C ARG A 185 -30.13 -8.93 -13.99
N HIS A 186 -30.19 -8.30 -15.17
CA HIS A 186 -30.91 -7.05 -15.35
C HIS A 186 -32.43 -7.24 -15.35
N LEU A 187 -32.93 -8.28 -16.02
CA LEU A 187 -34.37 -8.61 -16.00
C LEU A 187 -34.82 -8.97 -14.58
N LYS A 188 -34.05 -9.72 -13.83
CA LYS A 188 -34.29 -10.02 -12.40
C LYS A 188 -34.36 -8.74 -11.57
N LYS A 189 -33.40 -7.80 -11.79
CA LYS A 189 -33.35 -6.53 -11.06
C LYS A 189 -34.56 -5.63 -11.25
N ILE A 190 -35.22 -5.69 -12.43
CA ILE A 190 -36.45 -4.94 -12.75
C ILE A 190 -37.70 -5.77 -12.47
N GLY A 191 -37.60 -6.95 -11.85
CA GLY A 191 -38.74 -7.80 -11.50
C GLY A 191 -39.40 -8.53 -12.67
N ALA A 192 -38.81 -8.53 -13.87
CA ALA A 192 -39.36 -9.23 -15.05
C ALA A 192 -39.18 -10.77 -14.95
N ILE A 193 -38.28 -11.23 -14.10
CA ILE A 193 -38.07 -12.67 -13.82
C ILE A 193 -38.13 -12.86 -12.30
N GLN A 194 -39.01 -13.78 -11.85
CA GLN A 194 -39.07 -14.17 -10.43
C GLN A 194 -37.87 -15.08 -10.05
N SER A 195 -37.44 -14.94 -8.81
CA SER A 195 -36.45 -15.86 -8.24
C SER A 195 -37.14 -17.17 -7.89
N ASN A 196 -36.83 -18.23 -8.60
CA ASN A 196 -37.02 -19.57 -8.04
C ASN A 196 -35.95 -19.84 -7.02
#